data_048a218ae5f4957e2add2006cac8eff4
#
_entry.id   048a218ae5f4957e2add2006cac8eff4
#
_cell.length_a   1.000
_cell.length_b   1.000
_cell.length_c   1.000
_cell.angle_alpha   90.00
_cell.angle_beta   90.00
_cell.angle_gamma   90.00
#
_symmetry.space_group_name_H-M   'P 1'
#
loop_
_entity.id
_entity.type
_entity.pdbx_description
1 polymer ?
#
loop_
_entity_poly.entity_id
_entity_poly.type
_entity_poly.pdbx_seq_one_letter_code
_entity_poly.pdbx_strand_id
1 'polypeptide(L)'
;DVVGRSVQAGLMIQSLPLDRIVADHLVRDRISPANEAVDEDMQSLIASIQNRGQQTPIEVTYLDGSGDAARYGLISGWRRLAALRHLAGQDSKFSRVNALVRQPEAASDAYVAMVEENEIRVGLSYFERARIVERAVAGGVYPTQKAALNSLFGSVSRAKRSKIGSFFSIVSALEERLKFPTHISERLGLRLAKGLDDKATVKRITQALGQGAATP
;
A
#
# COMPACT_ATOMS: atom_id res chain seq x y z
N ASP A 1 -13.05 1.55 32.28
CA ASP A 1 -11.83 2.35 32.23
C ASP A 1 -11.81 3.22 30.97
N VAL A 2 -11.71 4.56 31.15
CA VAL A 2 -11.73 5.54 30.02
C VAL A 2 -10.51 5.37 29.14
N VAL A 3 -9.35 5.11 29.73
CA VAL A 3 -8.08 4.91 28.99
C VAL A 3 -8.15 3.67 28.12
N GLY A 4 -8.62 2.55 28.65
CA GLY A 4 -8.78 1.31 27.89
C GLY A 4 -9.75 1.46 26.71
N ARG A 5 -10.87 2.17 26.91
CA ARG A 5 -11.82 2.47 25.82
C ARG A 5 -11.22 3.39 24.74
N SER A 6 -10.44 4.39 25.13
CA SER A 6 -9.78 5.29 24.18
C SER A 6 -8.69 4.60 23.38
N VAL A 7 -7.97 3.66 23.98
CA VAL A 7 -7.00 2.79 23.26
C VAL A 7 -7.73 1.89 22.26
N GLN A 8 -8.81 1.23 22.70
CA GLN A 8 -9.63 0.37 21.84
C GLN A 8 -10.30 1.14 20.69
N ALA A 9 -10.69 2.40 20.92
CA ALA A 9 -11.27 3.25 19.88
C ALA A 9 -10.23 3.85 18.92
N GLY A 10 -8.93 3.55 19.07
CA GLY A 10 -7.87 4.10 18.23
C GLY A 10 -7.66 5.61 18.43
N LEU A 11 -8.02 6.13 19.59
CA LEU A 11 -7.92 7.56 19.93
C LEU A 11 -6.60 7.90 20.64
N MET A 12 -5.80 6.89 21.01
CA MET A 12 -4.54 7.09 21.72
C MET A 12 -3.35 6.61 20.88
N ILE A 13 -2.29 7.41 20.89
CA ILE A 13 -1.03 7.06 20.28
C ILE A 13 -0.33 6.04 21.18
N GLN A 14 0.11 4.93 20.59
CA GLN A 14 0.89 3.90 21.25
C GLN A 14 2.30 3.87 20.67
N SER A 15 3.31 3.61 21.52
CA SER A 15 4.67 3.37 21.06
C SER A 15 4.85 1.86 20.83
N LEU A 16 5.04 1.46 19.58
CA LEU A 16 5.16 0.06 19.17
C LEU A 16 6.58 -0.27 18.68
N PRO A 17 7.09 -1.49 18.91
CA PRO A 17 8.35 -1.93 18.32
C PRO A 17 8.24 -1.99 16.78
N LEU A 18 9.29 -1.55 16.06
CA LEU A 18 9.30 -1.51 14.59
C LEU A 18 9.24 -2.91 13.95
N ASP A 19 9.81 -3.91 14.60
CA ASP A 19 9.80 -5.31 14.15
C ASP A 19 8.41 -5.95 14.19
N ARG A 20 7.48 -5.37 14.95
CA ARG A 20 6.09 -5.82 15.03
C ARG A 20 5.20 -5.26 13.93
N ILE A 21 5.69 -4.30 13.14
CA ILE A 21 4.92 -3.67 12.08
C ILE A 21 5.16 -4.39 10.76
N VAL A 22 4.13 -5.01 10.21
CA VAL A 22 4.12 -5.62 8.87
C VAL A 22 3.81 -4.53 7.86
N ALA A 23 4.82 -4.12 7.08
CA ALA A 23 4.69 -3.01 6.14
C ALA A 23 3.85 -3.36 4.90
N ASP A 24 3.80 -4.64 4.53
CA ASP A 24 3.15 -5.12 3.30
C ASP A 24 1.72 -5.63 3.56
N HIS A 25 1.17 -5.39 4.77
CA HIS A 25 -0.19 -5.82 5.12
C HIS A 25 -1.26 -5.13 4.27
N LEU A 26 -1.19 -3.82 4.21
CA LEU A 26 -1.94 -3.03 3.24
C LEU A 26 -0.97 -2.67 2.10
N VAL A 27 -1.46 -2.79 0.89
CA VAL A 27 -0.67 -2.51 -0.32
C VAL A 27 0.02 -1.18 -0.17
N ARG A 28 1.31 -1.14 -0.48
CA ARG A 28 1.97 0.14 -0.79
C ARG A 28 1.13 0.81 -1.87
N ASP A 29 0.56 1.93 -1.53
CA ASP A 29 -0.20 2.78 -2.46
C ASP A 29 0.66 3.25 -3.63
N ARG A 30 1.99 3.23 -3.47
CA ARG A 30 2.98 3.49 -4.51
C ARG A 30 3.93 2.32 -4.69
N ILE A 31 4.08 1.92 -5.94
CA ILE A 31 5.20 1.10 -6.40
C ILE A 31 6.41 2.02 -6.49
N SER A 32 7.20 2.11 -5.42
CA SER A 32 8.50 2.78 -5.54
C SER A 32 9.40 1.95 -6.43
N PRO A 33 10.10 2.54 -7.41
CA PRO A 33 11.15 1.86 -8.15
C PRO A 33 12.15 1.26 -7.16
N ALA A 34 12.50 0.00 -7.34
CA ALA A 34 13.30 -0.78 -6.39
C ALA A 34 14.75 -0.26 -6.21
N ASN A 35 15.16 0.82 -6.90
CA ASN A 35 16.56 1.26 -6.98
C ASN A 35 16.77 2.77 -7.03
N GLU A 36 15.80 3.61 -6.70
CA GLU A 36 16.14 5.02 -6.55
C GLU A 36 16.81 5.25 -5.20
N ALA A 37 18.03 5.80 -5.27
CA ALA A 37 18.71 6.46 -4.18
C ALA A 37 17.68 7.22 -3.33
N VAL A 38 17.80 7.11 -2.02
CA VAL A 38 16.95 7.78 -1.04
C VAL A 38 16.64 9.17 -1.57
N ASP A 39 15.42 9.32 -2.10
CA ASP A 39 14.87 10.53 -2.68
C ASP A 39 15.18 11.69 -1.72
N GLU A 40 15.56 12.88 -2.20
CA GLU A 40 15.88 14.07 -1.39
C GLU A 40 14.81 14.33 -0.32
N ASP A 41 13.55 14.07 -0.67
CA ASP A 41 12.42 14.13 0.26
C ASP A 41 12.50 13.08 1.37
N MET A 42 13.02 11.88 1.10
CA MET A 42 13.20 10.85 2.13
C MET A 42 14.38 11.22 3.04
N GLN A 43 15.47 11.75 2.49
CA GLN A 43 16.59 12.25 3.29
C GLN A 43 16.16 13.40 4.20
N SER A 44 15.38 14.32 3.68
CA SER A 44 14.79 15.42 4.46
C SER A 44 13.89 14.91 5.59
N LEU A 45 13.08 13.88 5.33
CA LEU A 45 12.22 13.24 6.33
C LEU A 45 13.06 12.52 7.41
N ILE A 46 14.10 11.79 7.02
CA ILE A 46 15.02 11.11 7.96
C ILE A 46 15.69 12.16 8.86
N ALA A 47 16.25 13.22 8.29
CA ALA A 47 16.85 14.29 9.07
C ALA A 47 15.86 14.98 10.02
N SER A 48 14.63 15.20 9.56
CA SER A 48 13.55 15.76 10.39
C SER A 48 13.21 14.86 11.58
N ILE A 49 13.07 13.54 11.36
CA ILE A 49 12.78 12.58 12.43
C ILE A 49 13.97 12.44 13.38
N GLN A 50 15.19 12.46 12.87
CA GLN A 50 16.41 12.40 13.68
C GLN A 50 16.53 13.59 14.64
N ASN A 51 16.19 14.78 14.17
CA ASN A 51 16.36 16.03 14.93
C ASN A 51 15.18 16.35 15.86
N ARG A 52 13.94 16.04 15.44
CA ARG A 52 12.73 16.46 16.15
C ARG A 52 11.86 15.30 16.65
N GLY A 53 12.27 14.05 16.37
CA GLY A 53 11.47 12.87 16.63
C GLY A 53 10.28 12.75 15.64
N GLN A 54 9.53 11.69 15.81
CA GLN A 54 8.31 11.46 15.03
C GLN A 54 7.19 12.39 15.51
N GLN A 55 6.79 13.35 14.69
CA GLN A 55 5.74 14.32 15.01
C GLN A 55 4.32 13.80 14.71
N THR A 56 4.16 13.01 13.65
CA THR A 56 2.88 12.44 13.24
C THR A 56 2.94 10.92 13.39
N PRO A 57 1.97 10.27 14.07
CA PRO A 57 1.94 8.82 14.20
C PRO A 57 1.72 8.15 12.83
N ILE A 58 2.11 6.89 12.73
CA ILE A 58 1.61 6.00 11.67
C ILE A 58 0.24 5.44 12.08
N GLU A 59 -0.51 4.90 11.14
CA GLU A 59 -1.73 4.15 11.44
C GLU A 59 -1.51 2.67 11.16
N VAL A 60 -1.94 1.83 12.09
CA VAL A 60 -1.81 0.38 12.01
C VAL A 60 -3.09 -0.31 12.43
N THR A 61 -3.31 -1.53 11.94
CA THR A 61 -4.35 -2.42 12.45
C THR A 61 -3.73 -3.62 13.15
N TYR A 62 -4.41 -4.14 14.13
CA TYR A 62 -4.02 -5.38 14.79
C TYR A 62 -4.18 -6.58 13.84
N LEU A 63 -3.20 -7.46 13.78
CA LEU A 63 -3.24 -8.69 12.97
C LEU A 63 -3.44 -9.93 13.84
N ASP A 64 -2.47 -10.25 14.64
CA ASP A 64 -2.43 -11.46 15.46
C ASP A 64 -1.50 -11.31 16.67
N GLY A 65 -1.48 -12.34 17.52
CA GLY A 65 -0.69 -12.38 18.74
C GLY A 65 -1.35 -11.69 19.92
N SER A 66 -0.67 -11.61 21.05
CA SER A 66 -1.13 -10.88 22.24
C SER A 66 0.05 -10.34 23.02
N GLY A 67 -0.15 -9.23 23.73
CA GLY A 67 0.91 -8.58 24.50
C GLY A 67 2.15 -8.28 23.66
N ASP A 68 3.32 -8.69 24.11
CA ASP A 68 4.59 -8.46 23.42
C ASP A 68 4.74 -9.27 22.10
N ALA A 69 3.88 -10.25 21.85
CA ALA A 69 3.84 -11.00 20.59
C ALA A 69 2.88 -10.42 19.55
N ALA A 70 2.13 -9.35 19.88
CA ALA A 70 1.19 -8.73 18.99
C ALA A 70 1.87 -8.20 17.71
N ARG A 71 1.26 -8.48 16.55
CA ARG A 71 1.70 -7.99 15.24
C ARG A 71 0.67 -7.02 14.67
N TYR A 72 1.16 -6.04 13.95
CA TYR A 72 0.34 -4.95 13.43
C TYR A 72 0.61 -4.76 11.95
N GLY A 73 -0.45 -4.61 11.17
CA GLY A 73 -0.38 -4.27 9.75
C GLY A 73 -0.39 -2.76 9.55
N LEU A 74 0.54 -2.25 8.75
CA LEU A 74 0.58 -0.83 8.41
C LEU A 74 -0.62 -0.45 7.55
N ILE A 75 -1.33 0.61 7.93
CA ILE A 75 -2.40 1.26 7.16
C ILE A 75 -1.85 2.49 6.44
N SER A 76 -1.24 3.42 7.19
CA SER A 76 -0.74 4.70 6.68
C SER A 76 0.60 5.08 7.32
N GLY A 77 1.41 5.83 6.59
CA GLY A 77 2.70 6.34 7.09
C GLY A 77 3.92 5.53 6.69
N TRP A 78 3.89 4.85 5.55
CA TRP A 78 5.01 4.03 5.06
C TRP A 78 6.36 4.78 5.02
N ARG A 79 6.40 6.02 4.55
CA ARG A 79 7.64 6.81 4.50
C ARG A 79 8.22 7.04 5.91
N ARG A 80 7.38 7.29 6.91
CA ARG A 80 7.79 7.44 8.31
C ARG A 80 8.32 6.15 8.89
N LEU A 81 7.65 5.04 8.60
CA LEU A 81 8.11 3.70 9.01
C LEU A 81 9.47 3.36 8.37
N ALA A 82 9.65 3.63 7.08
CA ALA A 82 10.90 3.40 6.37
C ALA A 82 12.04 4.26 6.92
N ALA A 83 11.79 5.55 7.18
CA ALA A 83 12.76 6.46 7.79
C ALA A 83 13.16 6.01 9.20
N LEU A 84 12.20 5.59 10.04
CA LEU A 84 12.50 5.08 11.38
C LEU A 84 13.28 3.76 11.33
N ARG A 85 12.97 2.85 10.41
CA ARG A 85 13.76 1.61 10.21
C ARG A 85 15.18 1.91 9.78
N HIS A 86 15.38 2.88 8.89
CA HIS A 86 16.72 3.34 8.51
C HIS A 86 17.49 3.87 9.72
N LEU A 87 16.88 4.74 10.52
CA LEU A 87 17.49 5.30 11.74
C LEU A 87 17.75 4.24 12.81
N ALA A 88 16.85 3.27 12.99
CA ALA A 88 17.00 2.19 13.95
C ALA A 88 18.21 1.29 13.65
N GLY A 89 18.59 1.16 12.38
CA GLY A 89 19.83 0.50 11.97
C GLY A 89 21.10 1.22 12.41
N GLN A 90 21.01 2.51 12.77
CA GLN A 90 22.12 3.33 13.22
C GLN A 90 22.10 3.59 14.73
N ASP A 91 20.89 3.73 15.32
CA ASP A 91 20.70 4.04 16.73
C ASP A 91 19.41 3.39 17.27
N SER A 92 19.56 2.54 18.26
CA SER A 92 18.47 1.76 18.87
C SER A 92 17.37 2.61 19.53
N LYS A 93 17.61 3.90 19.81
CA LYS A 93 16.57 4.82 20.31
C LYS A 93 15.40 4.97 19.34
N PHE A 94 15.60 4.70 18.03
CA PHE A 94 14.57 4.71 16.99
C PHE A 94 13.90 3.35 16.78
N SER A 95 14.14 2.35 17.63
CA SER A 95 13.54 1.00 17.51
C SER A 95 12.03 0.96 17.70
N ARG A 96 11.41 2.06 18.06
CA ARG A 96 9.97 2.18 18.30
C ARG A 96 9.34 3.26 17.42
N VAL A 97 8.05 3.08 17.14
CA VAL A 97 7.24 3.99 16.33
C VAL A 97 5.99 4.41 17.08
N ASN A 98 5.63 5.68 17.01
CA ASN A 98 4.35 6.16 17.49
C ASN A 98 3.26 5.80 16.48
N ALA A 99 2.23 5.09 16.91
CA ALA A 99 1.17 4.57 16.07
C ALA A 99 -0.22 4.76 16.68
N LEU A 100 -1.20 5.03 15.82
CA LEU A 100 -2.64 4.88 16.13
C LEU A 100 -3.06 3.47 15.73
N VAL A 101 -3.51 2.68 16.69
CA VAL A 101 -3.97 1.30 16.45
C VAL A 101 -5.46 1.32 16.14
N ARG A 102 -5.84 0.92 14.93
CA ARG A 102 -7.23 0.79 14.48
C ARG A 102 -7.73 -0.63 14.74
N GLN A 103 -9.03 -0.75 15.07
CA GLN A 103 -9.66 -2.07 15.26
C GLN A 103 -9.74 -2.85 13.93
N PRO A 104 -9.63 -4.20 13.96
CA PRO A 104 -9.70 -5.02 12.76
C PRO A 104 -11.03 -4.90 12.00
N GLU A 105 -12.13 -4.69 12.73
CA GLU A 105 -13.48 -4.50 12.16
C GLU A 105 -13.56 -3.23 11.30
N ALA A 106 -12.67 -2.27 11.53
CA ALA A 106 -12.52 -1.07 10.72
C ALA A 106 -11.48 -1.22 9.59
N ALA A 107 -11.01 -2.44 9.29
CA ALA A 107 -10.01 -2.64 8.24
C ALA A 107 -10.53 -2.18 6.87
N SER A 108 -11.79 -2.44 6.54
CA SER A 108 -12.42 -1.94 5.31
C SER A 108 -12.46 -0.42 5.27
N ASP A 109 -12.81 0.24 6.38
CA ASP A 109 -12.86 1.69 6.49
C ASP A 109 -11.47 2.30 6.41
N ALA A 110 -10.46 1.62 6.98
CA ALA A 110 -9.07 2.01 6.88
C ALA A 110 -8.55 1.94 5.43
N TYR A 111 -8.95 0.92 4.67
CA TYR A 111 -8.65 0.83 3.24
C TYR A 111 -9.31 1.95 2.44
N VAL A 112 -10.58 2.24 2.72
CA VAL A 112 -11.31 3.34 2.07
C VAL A 112 -10.61 4.66 2.36
N ALA A 113 -10.30 4.97 3.62
CA ALA A 113 -9.62 6.19 4.01
C ALA A 113 -8.23 6.33 3.35
N MET A 114 -7.45 5.23 3.26
CA MET A 114 -6.17 5.21 2.57
C MET A 114 -6.33 5.53 1.08
N VAL A 115 -7.31 4.90 0.41
CA VAL A 115 -7.57 5.15 -1.02
C VAL A 115 -8.01 6.58 -1.25
N GLU A 116 -8.91 7.11 -0.43
CA GLU A 116 -9.40 8.49 -0.54
C GLU A 116 -8.27 9.51 -0.33
N GLU A 117 -7.41 9.32 0.67
CA GLU A 117 -6.25 10.18 0.89
C GLU A 117 -5.34 10.21 -0.34
N ASN A 118 -5.07 9.04 -0.94
CA ASN A 118 -4.17 8.91 -2.07
C ASN A 118 -4.78 9.39 -3.39
N GLU A 119 -6.08 9.21 -3.60
CA GLU A 119 -6.79 9.80 -4.75
C GLU A 119 -6.73 11.34 -4.75
N ILE A 120 -6.78 11.96 -3.58
CA ILE A 120 -6.74 13.42 -3.41
C ILE A 120 -5.32 13.96 -3.57
N ARG A 121 -4.30 13.28 -3.01
CA ARG A 121 -2.93 13.82 -2.94
C ARG A 121 -2.11 13.65 -4.22
N VAL A 122 -2.22 12.52 -4.91
CA VAL A 122 -1.18 12.15 -5.92
C VAL A 122 -1.72 11.51 -7.18
N GLY A 123 -2.98 11.11 -7.21
CA GLY A 123 -3.57 10.44 -8.36
C GLY A 123 -2.93 9.09 -8.67
N LEU A 124 -3.40 8.02 -8.04
CA LEU A 124 -2.98 6.65 -8.32
C LEU A 124 -3.15 6.30 -9.81
N SER A 125 -2.21 5.56 -10.39
CA SER A 125 -2.36 4.96 -11.71
C SER A 125 -3.46 3.90 -11.71
N TYR A 126 -4.00 3.53 -12.86
CA TYR A 126 -4.99 2.44 -12.95
C TYR A 126 -4.43 1.10 -12.49
N PHE A 127 -3.15 0.86 -12.70
CA PHE A 127 -2.47 -0.33 -12.20
C PHE A 127 -2.45 -0.37 -10.67
N GLU A 128 -2.07 0.72 -10.01
CA GLU A 128 -2.06 0.81 -8.55
C GLU A 128 -3.46 0.63 -7.96
N ARG A 129 -4.49 1.27 -8.53
CA ARG A 129 -5.88 1.07 -8.11
C ARG A 129 -6.33 -0.39 -8.21
N ALA A 130 -6.02 -1.04 -9.34
CA ALA A 130 -6.36 -2.45 -9.54
C ALA A 130 -5.63 -3.34 -8.54
N ARG A 131 -4.35 -3.07 -8.29
CA ARG A 131 -3.51 -3.79 -7.32
C ARG A 131 -4.05 -3.67 -5.90
N ILE A 132 -4.52 -2.49 -5.48
CA ILE A 132 -5.16 -2.28 -4.17
C ILE A 132 -6.37 -3.20 -4.02
N VAL A 133 -7.23 -3.28 -5.04
CA VAL A 133 -8.41 -4.17 -5.04
C VAL A 133 -8.00 -5.63 -4.91
N GLU A 134 -7.05 -6.10 -5.72
CA GLU A 134 -6.57 -7.49 -5.69
C GLU A 134 -5.99 -7.87 -4.32
N ARG A 135 -5.19 -6.99 -3.73
CA ARG A 135 -4.59 -7.24 -2.41
C ARG A 135 -5.62 -7.21 -1.29
N ALA A 136 -6.62 -6.32 -1.35
CA ALA A 136 -7.69 -6.27 -0.37
C ALA A 136 -8.55 -7.56 -0.37
N VAL A 137 -8.72 -8.18 -1.55
CA VAL A 137 -9.39 -9.48 -1.67
C VAL A 137 -8.48 -10.61 -1.20
N ALA A 138 -7.22 -10.63 -1.62
CA ALA A 138 -6.24 -11.64 -1.19
C ALA A 138 -6.01 -11.62 0.32
N GLY A 139 -6.06 -10.43 0.95
CA GLY A 139 -5.98 -10.24 2.40
C GLY A 139 -7.28 -10.56 3.16
N GLY A 140 -8.34 -11.01 2.46
CA GLY A 140 -9.62 -11.40 3.08
C GLY A 140 -10.47 -10.23 3.59
N VAL A 141 -10.11 -8.98 3.29
CA VAL A 141 -10.87 -7.77 3.70
C VAL A 141 -12.19 -7.69 2.93
N TYR A 142 -12.17 -8.11 1.67
CA TYR A 142 -13.36 -8.18 0.82
C TYR A 142 -13.53 -9.57 0.20
N PRO A 143 -14.78 -10.05 0.06
CA PRO A 143 -15.04 -11.39 -0.47
C PRO A 143 -14.80 -11.50 -1.98
N THR A 144 -14.87 -10.39 -2.71
CA THR A 144 -14.72 -10.36 -4.18
C THR A 144 -14.12 -9.05 -4.68
N GLN A 145 -13.48 -9.08 -5.85
CA GLN A 145 -12.99 -7.89 -6.55
C GLN A 145 -14.09 -6.85 -6.77
N LYS A 146 -15.32 -7.29 -7.11
CA LYS A 146 -16.46 -6.40 -7.32
C LYS A 146 -16.87 -5.68 -6.04
N ALA A 147 -16.91 -6.40 -4.91
CA ALA A 147 -17.22 -5.80 -3.61
C ALA A 147 -16.14 -4.80 -3.20
N ALA A 148 -14.86 -5.17 -3.31
CA ALA A 148 -13.73 -4.30 -3.02
C ALA A 148 -13.72 -3.06 -3.92
N LEU A 149 -13.88 -3.21 -5.23
CA LEU A 149 -13.92 -2.11 -6.20
C LEU A 149 -15.04 -1.11 -5.90
N ASN A 150 -16.22 -1.59 -5.54
CA ASN A 150 -17.36 -0.71 -5.23
C ASN A 150 -17.20 0.00 -3.89
N SER A 151 -16.59 -0.63 -2.91
CA SER A 151 -16.32 -0.01 -1.60
C SER A 151 -15.18 0.99 -1.68
N LEU A 152 -14.02 0.57 -2.19
CA LEU A 152 -12.79 1.38 -2.19
C LEU A 152 -12.85 2.56 -3.18
N PHE A 153 -13.57 2.39 -4.27
CA PHE A 153 -13.70 3.40 -5.34
C PHE A 153 -15.16 3.80 -5.58
N GLY A 154 -15.98 3.76 -4.53
CA GLY A 154 -17.41 4.14 -4.59
C GLY A 154 -17.64 5.58 -5.04
N SER A 155 -16.76 6.48 -4.62
CA SER A 155 -16.81 7.92 -4.94
C SER A 155 -16.46 8.27 -6.39
N VAL A 156 -15.77 7.37 -7.14
CA VAL A 156 -15.40 7.65 -8.52
C VAL A 156 -16.49 7.20 -9.51
N SER A 157 -16.47 7.77 -10.72
CA SER A 157 -17.48 7.45 -11.74
C SER A 157 -17.48 5.97 -12.15
N ARG A 158 -18.65 5.47 -12.61
CA ARG A 158 -18.76 4.09 -13.11
C ARG A 158 -17.77 3.79 -14.23
N ALA A 159 -17.53 4.76 -15.13
CA ALA A 159 -16.58 4.61 -16.23
C ALA A 159 -15.15 4.42 -15.68
N LYS A 160 -14.75 5.19 -14.67
CA LYS A 160 -13.43 5.04 -14.03
C LYS A 160 -13.31 3.68 -13.33
N ARG A 161 -14.33 3.23 -12.58
CA ARG A 161 -14.36 1.88 -11.98
C ARG A 161 -14.23 0.76 -13.01
N SER A 162 -14.95 0.86 -14.14
CA SER A 162 -14.85 -0.12 -15.23
C SER A 162 -13.42 -0.23 -15.76
N LYS A 163 -12.72 0.91 -15.92
CA LYS A 163 -11.31 0.93 -16.34
C LYS A 163 -10.39 0.28 -15.30
N ILE A 164 -10.60 0.56 -14.00
CA ILE A 164 -9.86 -0.11 -12.92
C ILE A 164 -10.05 -1.63 -13.02
N GLY A 165 -11.28 -2.09 -13.21
CA GLY A 165 -11.61 -3.50 -13.39
C GLY A 165 -10.88 -4.15 -14.57
N SER A 166 -10.70 -3.42 -15.67
CA SER A 166 -9.93 -3.93 -16.82
C SER A 166 -8.46 -4.18 -16.51
N PHE A 167 -7.89 -3.52 -15.50
CA PHE A 167 -6.50 -3.71 -15.11
C PHE A 167 -6.29 -4.94 -14.19
N PHE A 168 -7.33 -5.59 -13.69
CA PHE A 168 -7.18 -6.79 -12.85
C PHE A 168 -6.41 -7.90 -13.57
N SER A 169 -6.71 -8.14 -14.84
CA SER A 169 -5.99 -9.13 -15.65
C SER A 169 -4.50 -8.80 -15.79
N ILE A 170 -4.13 -7.52 -15.85
CA ILE A 170 -2.73 -7.08 -15.94
C ILE A 170 -2.02 -7.35 -14.61
N VAL A 171 -2.63 -6.98 -13.49
CA VAL A 171 -2.08 -7.24 -12.14
C VAL A 171 -1.87 -8.73 -11.96
N SER A 172 -2.93 -9.53 -12.16
CA SER A 172 -2.89 -10.98 -11.96
C SER A 172 -1.86 -11.70 -12.84
N ALA A 173 -1.71 -11.28 -14.10
CA ALA A 173 -0.83 -11.98 -15.05
C ALA A 173 0.62 -11.46 -15.08
N LEU A 174 0.84 -10.17 -14.76
CA LEU A 174 2.09 -9.49 -15.11
C LEU A 174 2.76 -8.76 -13.93
N GLU A 175 2.12 -8.61 -12.75
CA GLU A 175 2.65 -7.81 -11.63
C GLU A 175 4.13 -8.11 -11.33
N GLU A 176 4.47 -9.39 -11.21
CA GLU A 176 5.84 -9.81 -10.86
C GLU A 176 6.87 -9.60 -11.98
N ARG A 177 6.42 -9.32 -13.20
CA ARG A 177 7.25 -9.20 -14.40
C ARG A 177 7.43 -7.76 -14.85
N LEU A 178 6.54 -6.86 -14.41
CA LEU A 178 6.58 -5.45 -14.79
C LEU A 178 7.59 -4.69 -13.92
N LYS A 179 8.58 -4.07 -14.57
CA LYS A 179 9.57 -3.22 -13.88
C LYS A 179 9.01 -1.83 -13.57
N PHE A 180 8.17 -1.29 -14.45
CA PHE A 180 7.64 0.08 -14.38
C PHE A 180 6.11 0.12 -14.49
N PRO A 181 5.36 -0.60 -13.61
CA PRO A 181 3.91 -0.73 -13.76
C PRO A 181 3.15 0.59 -13.63
N THR A 182 3.67 1.56 -12.88
CA THR A 182 3.07 2.89 -12.68
C THR A 182 3.11 3.76 -13.94
N HIS A 183 4.02 3.46 -14.87
CA HIS A 183 4.14 4.17 -16.15
C HIS A 183 3.21 3.63 -17.24
N ILE A 184 2.42 2.59 -16.96
CA ILE A 184 1.42 2.09 -17.88
C ILE A 184 0.28 3.10 -17.98
N SER A 185 0.23 3.81 -19.10
CA SER A 185 -0.86 4.75 -19.37
C SER A 185 -2.21 4.02 -19.47
N GLU A 186 -3.32 4.73 -19.25
CA GLU A 186 -4.66 4.18 -19.40
C GLU A 186 -4.84 3.47 -20.75
N ARG A 187 -4.47 4.15 -21.85
CA ARG A 187 -4.60 3.62 -23.22
C ARG A 187 -3.81 2.31 -23.42
N LEU A 188 -2.56 2.28 -22.93
CA LEU A 188 -1.72 1.09 -23.05
C LEU A 188 -2.28 -0.05 -22.21
N GLY A 189 -2.69 0.22 -20.97
CA GLY A 189 -3.24 -0.78 -20.06
C GLY A 189 -4.52 -1.41 -20.60
N LEU A 190 -5.46 -0.62 -21.13
CA LEU A 190 -6.68 -1.17 -21.75
C LEU A 190 -6.38 -2.06 -22.97
N ARG A 191 -5.36 -1.72 -23.75
CA ARG A 191 -4.90 -2.57 -24.86
C ARG A 191 -4.24 -3.86 -24.37
N LEU A 192 -3.41 -3.76 -23.32
CA LEU A 192 -2.79 -4.93 -22.69
C LEU A 192 -3.85 -5.86 -22.11
N ALA A 193 -4.81 -5.32 -21.34
CA ALA A 193 -5.90 -6.10 -20.76
C ALA A 193 -6.64 -6.91 -21.83
N LYS A 194 -7.01 -6.27 -22.97
CA LYS A 194 -7.65 -6.95 -24.08
C LYS A 194 -6.75 -8.01 -24.73
N GLY A 195 -5.43 -7.77 -24.77
CA GLY A 195 -4.46 -8.74 -25.32
C GLY A 195 -4.28 -9.96 -24.42
N LEU A 196 -4.51 -9.83 -23.11
CA LEU A 196 -4.39 -10.93 -22.15
C LEU A 196 -5.56 -11.94 -22.24
N ASP A 197 -6.64 -11.65 -22.97
CA ASP A 197 -7.70 -12.61 -23.26
C ASP A 197 -7.23 -13.72 -24.24
N ASP A 198 -6.16 -13.48 -25.00
CA ASP A 198 -5.57 -14.44 -25.95
C ASP A 198 -4.29 -15.08 -25.41
N LYS A 199 -4.29 -16.41 -25.27
CA LYS A 199 -3.16 -17.18 -24.74
C LYS A 199 -1.86 -17.01 -25.56
N ALA A 200 -1.94 -16.86 -26.88
CA ALA A 200 -0.77 -16.66 -27.74
C ALA A 200 -0.16 -15.28 -27.47
N THR A 201 -1.00 -14.27 -27.29
CA THR A 201 -0.57 -12.90 -26.95
C THR A 201 0.03 -12.84 -25.54
N VAL A 202 -0.53 -13.54 -24.57
CA VAL A 202 0.04 -13.66 -23.20
C VAL A 202 1.47 -14.19 -23.28
N LYS A 203 1.70 -15.30 -24.02
CA LYS A 203 3.04 -15.89 -24.19
C LYS A 203 4.03 -14.90 -24.80
N ARG A 204 3.63 -14.16 -25.83
CA ARG A 204 4.47 -13.15 -26.50
C ARG A 204 4.82 -12.00 -25.57
N ILE A 205 3.83 -11.46 -24.83
CA ILE A 205 4.05 -10.39 -23.84
C ILE A 205 5.00 -10.87 -22.75
N THR A 206 4.78 -12.05 -22.18
CA THR A 206 5.62 -12.62 -21.14
C THR A 206 7.05 -12.82 -21.60
N GLN A 207 7.25 -13.29 -22.84
CA GLN A 207 8.58 -13.46 -23.43
C GLN A 207 9.28 -12.11 -23.65
N ALA A 208 8.55 -11.11 -24.16
CA ALA A 208 9.09 -9.76 -24.36
C ALA A 208 9.50 -9.10 -23.04
N LEU A 209 8.67 -9.23 -21.98
CA LEU A 209 9.01 -8.72 -20.64
C LEU A 209 10.23 -9.42 -20.04
N GLY A 210 10.46 -10.71 -20.34
CA GLY A 210 11.63 -11.45 -19.89
C GLY A 210 12.96 -10.92 -20.46
N GLN A 211 12.93 -10.23 -21.61
CA GLN A 211 14.11 -9.58 -22.21
C GLN A 211 14.44 -8.24 -21.54
N GLY A 212 13.52 -7.69 -20.77
CA GLY A 212 13.69 -6.53 -19.91
C GLY A 212 13.81 -5.19 -20.66
N ALA A 213 13.19 -4.17 -20.10
CA ALA A 213 13.45 -2.76 -20.46
C ALA A 213 14.42 -2.15 -19.43
N ALA A 214 15.33 -1.29 -19.90
CA ALA A 214 16.27 -0.56 -19.04
C ALA A 214 15.61 0.73 -18.49
N THR A 215 14.63 1.27 -19.19
CA THR A 215 13.89 2.50 -18.89
C THR A 215 12.38 2.29 -19.06
N PRO A 216 11.55 3.14 -18.43
CA PRO A 216 10.09 3.11 -18.60
C PRO A 216 9.62 3.32 -20.03
#